data_224bf3be2216153ad57674c54141bcee
#
_entry.id   224bf3be2216153ad57674c54141bcee
#
_cell.length_a   1.000
_cell.length_b   1.000
_cell.length_c   1.000
_cell.angle_alpha   90.00
_cell.angle_beta   90.00
_cell.angle_gamma   90.00
#
_symmetry.space_group_name_H-M   'P 1'
#
loop_
_entity.id
_entity.type
_entity.pdbx_description
1 polymer ?
#
loop_
_entity_poly.entity_id
_entity_poly.type
_entity_poly.pdbx_seq_one_letter_code
_entity_poly.pdbx_strand_id
1 'polypeptide(L)'
;QNNFKLIMNTVAEQKPTSIYIPYTLLVAALFSVFILALNKVDLRPGEVEYPAEAFIAPEFELPTLQGGKIKLSDYRGKVLFINFWATWCATCKVEMPSMEKLYQRFREYDFEMLTISVDKDLSLISPFIKEYNLSFPVLLDPDSKVAKRDYKTTGVPETFVVDKNGIIVHKAIGPRDWANDETMEAFAQLIQREYSDVP
;
A
#
# COMPACT_ATOMS: atom_id res chain seq x y z
N GLN A 1 -55.21 -53.66 -51.10
CA GLN A 1 -54.19 -52.61 -51.42
C GLN A 1 -54.35 -51.28 -50.63
N ASN A 2 -55.30 -51.18 -49.69
CA ASN A 2 -55.59 -49.92 -48.98
C ASN A 2 -55.13 -49.86 -47.49
N ASN A 3 -54.57 -50.91 -46.92
CA ASN A 3 -54.19 -50.92 -45.53
C ASN A 3 -52.69 -50.65 -45.26
N PHE A 4 -51.88 -50.53 -46.33
CA PHE A 4 -50.44 -50.29 -46.16
C PHE A 4 -50.08 -48.79 -46.15
N LYS A 5 -50.99 -47.95 -46.66
CA LYS A 5 -50.78 -46.48 -46.68
C LYS A 5 -51.14 -45.79 -45.35
N LEU A 6 -51.88 -46.50 -44.48
CA LEU A 6 -52.32 -45.90 -43.21
C LEU A 6 -51.29 -46.03 -42.08
N ILE A 7 -50.34 -46.96 -42.22
CA ILE A 7 -49.30 -47.21 -41.21
C ILE A 7 -48.08 -46.33 -41.38
N MET A 8 -47.87 -45.80 -42.61
CA MET A 8 -46.70 -44.93 -42.87
C MET A 8 -46.89 -43.47 -42.49
N ASN A 9 -48.08 -43.04 -42.13
CA ASN A 9 -48.36 -41.62 -41.77
C ASN A 9 -48.45 -41.41 -40.25
N THR A 10 -48.18 -42.40 -39.41
CA THR A 10 -48.21 -42.23 -37.93
C THR A 10 -46.83 -42.24 -37.27
N VAL A 11 -45.73 -42.22 -38.07
CA VAL A 11 -44.42 -41.88 -37.57
C VAL A 11 -44.20 -40.39 -37.86
N ALA A 12 -45.14 -39.58 -37.36
CA ALA A 12 -44.96 -38.13 -37.34
C ALA A 12 -43.95 -37.79 -36.23
N GLU A 13 -42.79 -37.39 -36.72
CA GLU A 13 -42.08 -36.24 -36.24
C GLU A 13 -42.26 -35.91 -34.76
N GLN A 14 -41.71 -36.73 -33.88
CA GLN A 14 -41.38 -36.26 -32.55
C GLN A 14 -40.10 -35.39 -32.68
N LYS A 15 -40.32 -34.06 -32.84
CA LYS A 15 -39.30 -33.06 -32.61
C LYS A 15 -38.70 -33.34 -31.23
N PRO A 16 -37.37 -33.37 -31.08
CA PRO A 16 -36.75 -33.44 -29.78
C PRO A 16 -36.98 -32.09 -29.09
N THR A 17 -38.11 -31.98 -28.40
CA THR A 17 -38.39 -30.82 -27.56
C THR A 17 -37.57 -30.93 -26.29
N SER A 18 -36.53 -30.05 -26.18
CA SER A 18 -36.31 -29.38 -24.93
C SER A 18 -35.46 -30.10 -23.85
N ILE A 19 -34.41 -30.82 -24.21
CA ILE A 19 -33.33 -31.12 -23.23
C ILE A 19 -32.35 -29.93 -23.13
N TYR A 20 -32.30 -29.07 -24.13
CA TYR A 20 -31.37 -27.93 -24.18
C TYR A 20 -31.83 -26.71 -23.38
N ILE A 21 -33.16 -26.52 -23.15
CA ILE A 21 -33.69 -25.36 -22.43
C ILE A 21 -33.27 -25.38 -20.92
N PRO A 22 -33.38 -26.50 -20.19
CA PRO A 22 -32.92 -26.53 -18.81
C PRO A 22 -31.39 -26.43 -18.68
N TYR A 23 -30.64 -26.97 -19.68
CA TYR A 23 -29.17 -26.85 -19.67
C TYR A 23 -28.70 -25.42 -19.95
N THR A 24 -29.30 -24.70 -20.88
CA THR A 24 -28.99 -23.29 -21.16
C THR A 24 -29.33 -22.39 -19.97
N LEU A 25 -30.46 -22.63 -19.30
CA LEU A 25 -30.83 -21.89 -18.09
C LEU A 25 -29.86 -22.18 -16.93
N LEU A 26 -29.43 -23.42 -16.77
CA LEU A 26 -28.46 -23.80 -15.75
C LEU A 26 -27.09 -23.14 -16.01
N VAL A 27 -26.62 -23.15 -17.26
CA VAL A 27 -25.38 -22.49 -17.67
C VAL A 27 -25.47 -20.97 -17.47
N ALA A 28 -26.59 -20.35 -17.84
CA ALA A 28 -26.82 -18.92 -17.61
C ALA A 28 -26.84 -18.57 -16.10
N ALA A 29 -27.47 -19.40 -15.28
CA ALA A 29 -27.50 -19.20 -13.83
C ALA A 29 -26.09 -19.33 -13.21
N LEU A 30 -25.33 -20.34 -13.62
CA LEU A 30 -23.94 -20.54 -13.17
C LEU A 30 -23.04 -19.39 -13.61
N PHE A 31 -23.22 -18.90 -14.86
CA PHE A 31 -22.50 -17.76 -15.36
C PHE A 31 -22.84 -16.46 -14.62
N SER A 32 -24.12 -16.24 -14.30
CA SER A 32 -24.54 -15.11 -13.46
C SER A 32 -23.95 -15.17 -12.06
N VAL A 33 -23.95 -16.34 -11.41
CA VAL A 33 -23.31 -16.52 -10.11
C VAL A 33 -21.79 -16.29 -10.19
N PHE A 34 -21.15 -16.75 -11.27
CA PHE A 34 -19.74 -16.52 -11.51
C PHE A 34 -19.41 -15.04 -11.70
N ILE A 35 -20.20 -14.30 -12.50
CA ILE A 35 -20.05 -12.85 -12.66
C ILE A 35 -20.28 -12.11 -11.33
N LEU A 36 -21.31 -12.50 -10.56
CA LEU A 36 -21.55 -11.92 -9.25
C LEU A 36 -20.41 -12.22 -8.25
N ALA A 37 -19.80 -13.39 -8.35
CA ALA A 37 -18.62 -13.74 -7.56
C ALA A 37 -17.39 -12.93 -7.98
N LEU A 38 -17.18 -12.72 -9.30
CA LEU A 38 -16.09 -11.88 -9.81
C LEU A 38 -16.25 -10.41 -9.38
N ASN A 39 -17.49 -9.88 -9.35
CA ASN A 39 -17.75 -8.52 -8.87
C ASN A 39 -17.55 -8.32 -7.36
N LYS A 40 -17.46 -9.41 -6.60
CA LYS A 40 -17.11 -9.38 -5.16
C LYS A 40 -15.63 -9.62 -4.89
N VAL A 41 -14.88 -10.08 -5.88
CA VAL A 41 -13.43 -10.18 -5.79
C VAL A 41 -12.85 -8.81 -6.10
N ASP A 42 -12.56 -8.08 -5.04
CA ASP A 42 -11.83 -6.80 -5.14
C ASP A 42 -10.39 -7.11 -5.53
N LEU A 43 -10.12 -7.07 -6.85
CA LEU A 43 -8.80 -7.33 -7.43
C LEU A 43 -7.88 -6.10 -7.34
N ARG A 44 -8.04 -5.27 -6.31
CA ARG A 44 -7.09 -4.17 -6.08
C ARG A 44 -5.72 -4.77 -5.72
N PRO A 45 -4.70 -4.62 -6.58
CA PRO A 45 -3.37 -5.13 -6.26
C PRO A 45 -2.79 -4.30 -5.12
N GLY A 46 -2.58 -4.91 -3.97
CA GLY A 46 -1.72 -4.37 -2.94
C GLY A 46 -2.37 -3.80 -1.69
N GLU A 47 -3.69 -3.90 -1.51
CA GLU A 47 -4.28 -3.63 -0.21
C GLU A 47 -4.02 -4.83 0.72
N VAL A 48 -2.91 -4.76 1.45
CA VAL A 48 -2.70 -5.66 2.58
C VAL A 48 -3.70 -5.21 3.65
N GLU A 49 -4.79 -5.97 3.80
CA GLU A 49 -5.75 -5.78 4.88
C GLU A 49 -5.02 -6.05 6.20
N TYR A 50 -4.56 -4.99 6.86
CA TYR A 50 -4.04 -5.10 8.21
C TYR A 50 -5.21 -5.35 9.15
N PRO A 51 -5.09 -6.33 10.10
CA PRO A 51 -6.13 -6.53 11.10
C PRO A 51 -6.40 -5.23 11.83
N ALA A 52 -7.68 -5.00 12.18
CA ALA A 52 -8.24 -3.77 12.72
C ALA A 52 -7.73 -3.34 14.12
N GLU A 53 -6.54 -3.71 14.49
CA GLU A 53 -5.85 -3.16 15.66
C GLU A 53 -5.00 -1.98 15.18
N ALA A 54 -5.47 -0.78 15.50
CA ALA A 54 -4.75 0.46 15.28
C ALA A 54 -3.40 0.40 16.01
N PHE A 55 -2.31 0.21 15.25
CA PHE A 55 -0.97 0.20 15.83
C PHE A 55 -0.49 1.63 16.02
N ILE A 56 -0.37 2.04 17.28
CA ILE A 56 0.30 3.30 17.63
C ILE A 56 1.76 3.18 17.19
N ALA A 57 2.25 4.19 16.46
CA ALA A 57 3.65 4.25 16.05
C ALA A 57 4.57 4.22 17.28
N PRO A 58 5.52 3.28 17.35
CA PRO A 58 6.47 3.20 18.47
C PRO A 58 7.25 4.50 18.63
N GLU A 59 7.29 5.02 19.86
CA GLU A 59 8.01 6.25 20.18
C GLU A 59 9.52 6.05 20.03
N PHE A 60 10.20 7.08 19.54
CA PHE A 60 11.66 7.13 19.47
C PHE A 60 12.19 8.54 19.67
N GLU A 61 13.45 8.62 20.08
CA GLU A 61 14.27 9.83 20.05
C GLU A 61 15.59 9.48 19.35
N LEU A 62 15.85 10.09 18.21
CA LEU A 62 17.04 9.84 17.39
C LEU A 62 17.81 11.12 17.10
N PRO A 63 19.16 11.05 17.03
CA PRO A 63 19.98 12.15 16.56
C PRO A 63 19.73 12.41 15.08
N THR A 64 19.90 13.67 14.66
CA THR A 64 19.81 14.08 13.24
C THR A 64 21.20 14.26 12.62
N LEU A 65 21.26 14.15 11.30
CA LEU A 65 22.51 14.38 10.55
C LEU A 65 23.03 15.82 10.73
N GLN A 66 22.15 16.78 10.95
CA GLN A 66 22.49 18.20 11.14
C GLN A 66 22.85 18.55 12.60
N GLY A 67 22.76 17.60 13.49
CA GLY A 67 22.90 17.78 14.95
C GLY A 67 21.57 18.00 15.65
N GLY A 68 21.55 17.80 16.96
CA GLY A 68 20.33 17.78 17.74
C GLY A 68 19.63 16.41 17.70
N LYS A 69 18.40 16.36 18.20
CA LYS A 69 17.58 15.17 18.27
C LYS A 69 16.14 15.46 17.88
N ILE A 70 15.46 14.47 17.37
CA ILE A 70 14.04 14.48 17.04
C ILE A 70 13.34 13.39 17.86
N LYS A 71 12.21 13.75 18.47
CA LYS A 71 11.27 12.81 19.09
C LYS A 71 10.04 12.67 18.20
N LEU A 72 9.53 11.46 18.07
CA LEU A 72 8.32 11.22 17.29
C LEU A 72 7.13 12.01 17.84
N SER A 73 7.00 12.10 19.16
CA SER A 73 5.94 12.85 19.84
C SER A 73 5.89 14.34 19.53
N ASP A 74 7.00 14.95 19.08
CA ASP A 74 7.06 16.36 18.70
C ASP A 74 6.26 16.67 17.41
N TYR A 75 5.83 15.61 16.69
CA TYR A 75 5.11 15.70 15.41
C TYR A 75 3.64 15.28 15.51
N ARG A 76 3.06 15.22 16.71
CA ARG A 76 1.63 14.98 16.87
C ARG A 76 0.81 16.04 16.12
N GLY A 77 -0.28 15.62 15.48
CA GLY A 77 -1.09 16.48 14.60
C GLY A 77 -0.58 16.58 13.17
N LYS A 78 0.54 15.94 12.84
CA LYS A 78 1.04 15.82 11.47
C LYS A 78 0.92 14.39 10.96
N VAL A 79 0.73 14.25 9.66
CA VAL A 79 0.93 13.00 8.94
C VAL A 79 2.42 12.76 8.80
N LEU A 80 2.89 11.56 9.17
CA LEU A 80 4.31 11.24 9.10
C LEU A 80 4.58 10.16 8.05
N PHE A 81 5.67 10.36 7.32
CA PHE A 81 6.28 9.40 6.44
C PHE A 81 7.60 8.95 7.08
N ILE A 82 7.61 7.76 7.71
CA ILE A 82 8.78 7.21 8.39
C ILE A 82 9.39 6.15 7.48
N ASN A 83 10.60 6.40 6.96
CA ASN A 83 11.28 5.48 6.05
C ASN A 83 12.63 5.03 6.62
N PHE A 84 12.85 3.73 6.66
CA PHE A 84 14.13 3.12 7.04
C PHE A 84 14.93 2.77 5.80
N TRP A 85 16.19 3.24 5.73
CA TRP A 85 17.03 3.12 4.53
C TRP A 85 18.52 3.04 4.87
N ALA A 86 19.37 2.80 3.84
CA ALA A 86 20.82 2.85 3.97
C ALA A 86 21.49 3.24 2.64
N THR A 87 22.70 3.80 2.71
CA THR A 87 23.48 4.20 1.53
C THR A 87 23.89 3.02 0.65
N TRP A 88 24.12 1.85 1.22
CA TRP A 88 24.47 0.61 0.52
C TRP A 88 23.27 -0.13 -0.09
N CYS A 89 22.05 0.31 0.20
CA CYS A 89 20.82 -0.33 -0.27
C CYS A 89 20.46 0.14 -1.69
N ALA A 90 20.63 -0.73 -2.67
CA ALA A 90 20.39 -0.41 -4.09
C ALA A 90 18.91 -0.03 -4.35
N THR A 91 17.97 -0.74 -3.74
CA THR A 91 16.53 -0.48 -3.89
C THR A 91 16.09 0.81 -3.20
N CYS A 92 16.75 1.20 -2.09
CA CYS A 92 16.51 2.50 -1.46
C CYS A 92 16.84 3.65 -2.43
N LYS A 93 17.95 3.55 -3.18
CA LYS A 93 18.36 4.56 -4.16
C LYS A 93 17.29 4.80 -5.24
N VAL A 94 16.56 3.75 -5.61
CA VAL A 94 15.53 3.82 -6.65
C VAL A 94 14.34 4.69 -6.21
N GLU A 95 13.95 4.64 -4.94
CA GLU A 95 12.79 5.40 -4.44
C GLU A 95 13.12 6.85 -4.03
N MET A 96 14.40 7.18 -3.72
CA MET A 96 14.79 8.51 -3.23
C MET A 96 14.28 9.69 -4.08
N PRO A 97 14.33 9.66 -5.43
CA PRO A 97 13.82 10.77 -6.22
C PRO A 97 12.31 10.98 -6.08
N SER A 98 11.52 9.91 -5.91
CA SER A 98 10.08 10.00 -5.71
C SER A 98 9.73 10.45 -4.30
N MET A 99 10.50 10.03 -3.29
CA MET A 99 10.39 10.51 -1.92
C MET A 99 10.66 12.02 -1.85
N GLU A 100 11.71 12.51 -2.50
CA GLU A 100 12.01 13.94 -2.54
C GLU A 100 10.87 14.75 -3.15
N LYS A 101 10.27 14.28 -4.25
CA LYS A 101 9.09 14.92 -4.85
C LYS A 101 7.90 14.98 -3.89
N LEU A 102 7.62 13.87 -3.19
CA LEU A 102 6.57 13.81 -2.17
C LEU A 102 6.84 14.82 -1.05
N TYR A 103 8.07 14.84 -0.54
CA TYR A 103 8.48 15.78 0.51
C TYR A 103 8.30 17.22 0.08
N GLN A 104 8.83 17.62 -1.09
CA GLN A 104 8.69 18.96 -1.63
C GLN A 104 7.23 19.38 -1.83
N ARG A 105 6.34 18.44 -2.16
CA ARG A 105 4.92 18.70 -2.36
C ARG A 105 4.19 19.01 -1.07
N PHE A 106 4.55 18.38 0.05
CA PHE A 106 3.75 18.43 1.27
C PHE A 106 4.43 19.04 2.49
N ARG A 107 5.73 19.34 2.47
CA ARG A 107 6.49 19.85 3.64
C ARG A 107 5.95 21.14 4.28
N GLU A 108 5.19 21.92 3.55
CA GLU A 108 4.59 23.18 4.05
C GLU A 108 3.19 22.96 4.68
N TYR A 109 2.73 21.71 4.76
CA TYR A 109 1.45 21.31 5.34
C TYR A 109 1.65 20.54 6.65
N ASP A 110 0.55 20.02 7.21
CA ASP A 110 0.60 19.13 8.38
C ASP A 110 1.18 17.75 7.99
N PHE A 111 2.39 17.76 7.50
CA PHE A 111 3.16 16.61 7.03
C PHE A 111 4.61 16.73 7.46
N GLU A 112 5.25 15.58 7.74
CA GLU A 112 6.69 15.51 7.91
C GLU A 112 7.23 14.19 7.39
N MET A 113 8.44 14.22 6.83
CA MET A 113 9.15 13.04 6.38
C MET A 113 10.36 12.79 7.30
N LEU A 114 10.31 11.72 8.08
CA LEU A 114 11.36 11.32 8.99
C LEU A 114 12.09 10.11 8.39
N THR A 115 13.20 10.36 7.70
CA THR A 115 13.98 9.28 7.10
C THR A 115 15.08 8.81 8.08
N ILE A 116 15.16 7.52 8.34
CA ILE A 116 16.03 6.93 9.34
C ILE A 116 17.08 6.05 8.66
N SER A 117 18.33 6.53 8.65
CA SER A 117 19.45 5.73 8.14
C SER A 117 19.89 4.70 9.17
N VAL A 118 20.06 3.46 8.71
CA VAL A 118 20.66 2.37 9.50
C VAL A 118 22.14 2.12 9.13
N ASP A 119 22.78 3.09 8.47
CA ASP A 119 24.21 3.02 8.17
C ASP A 119 25.04 3.04 9.46
N LYS A 120 26.01 2.11 9.54
CA LYS A 120 26.99 2.10 10.64
C LYS A 120 28.06 3.17 10.46
N ASP A 121 28.47 3.41 9.22
CA ASP A 121 29.38 4.48 8.87
C ASP A 121 28.62 5.74 8.47
N LEU A 122 28.46 6.63 9.44
CA LEU A 122 27.71 7.88 9.28
C LEU A 122 28.37 8.85 8.28
N SER A 123 29.67 8.68 7.98
CA SER A 123 30.39 9.54 7.04
C SER A 123 29.88 9.39 5.60
N LEU A 124 29.22 8.26 5.27
CA LEU A 124 28.68 7.99 3.94
C LEU A 124 27.38 8.74 3.66
N ILE A 125 26.66 9.19 4.71
CA ILE A 125 25.32 9.75 4.57
C ILE A 125 25.34 11.13 3.89
N SER A 126 26.21 12.05 4.35
CA SER A 126 26.26 13.40 3.78
C SER A 126 26.62 13.44 2.29
N PRO A 127 27.61 12.67 1.80
CA PRO A 127 27.85 12.56 0.36
C PRO A 127 26.65 12.04 -0.42
N PHE A 128 25.98 11.00 0.12
CA PHE A 128 24.77 10.42 -0.48
C PHE A 128 23.65 11.43 -0.62
N ILE A 129 23.32 12.18 0.44
CA ILE A 129 22.28 13.21 0.44
C ILE A 129 22.56 14.27 -0.64
N LYS A 130 23.84 14.67 -0.80
CA LYS A 130 24.25 15.62 -1.84
C LYS A 130 24.13 15.03 -3.25
N GLU A 131 24.55 13.79 -3.45
CA GLU A 131 24.50 13.10 -4.74
C GLU A 131 23.05 13.00 -5.27
N TYR A 132 22.10 12.67 -4.39
CA TYR A 132 20.67 12.51 -4.75
C TYR A 132 19.86 13.79 -4.61
N ASN A 133 20.47 14.95 -4.23
CA ASN A 133 19.80 16.23 -3.97
C ASN A 133 18.61 16.11 -3.03
N LEU A 134 18.79 15.40 -1.90
CA LEU A 134 17.73 15.17 -0.93
C LEU A 134 17.70 16.29 0.09
N SER A 135 16.48 16.73 0.44
CA SER A 135 16.27 17.86 1.36
C SER A 135 15.48 17.50 2.61
N PHE A 136 14.91 16.29 2.67
CA PHE A 136 14.17 15.82 3.83
C PHE A 136 15.09 15.55 5.04
N PRO A 137 14.56 15.59 6.29
CA PRO A 137 15.31 15.26 7.49
C PRO A 137 15.87 13.85 7.49
N VAL A 138 17.11 13.69 7.96
CA VAL A 138 17.77 12.38 8.12
C VAL A 138 18.10 12.17 9.59
N LEU A 139 17.55 11.11 10.14
CA LEU A 139 17.80 10.60 11.50
C LEU A 139 18.75 9.41 11.44
N LEU A 140 19.43 9.15 12.53
CA LEU A 140 20.52 8.17 12.60
C LEU A 140 20.18 7.05 13.57
N ASP A 141 20.12 5.80 13.08
CA ASP A 141 19.90 4.58 13.88
C ASP A 141 20.98 3.52 13.55
N PRO A 142 22.28 3.81 13.80
CA PRO A 142 23.40 2.94 13.38
C PRO A 142 23.36 1.55 14.02
N ASP A 143 22.74 1.42 15.16
CA ASP A 143 22.54 0.14 15.87
C ASP A 143 21.27 -0.59 15.39
N SER A 144 20.48 0.02 14.52
CA SER A 144 19.17 -0.47 14.06
C SER A 144 18.21 -0.83 15.19
N LYS A 145 18.28 -0.11 16.31
CA LYS A 145 17.44 -0.37 17.49
C LYS A 145 15.99 0.00 17.20
N VAL A 146 15.76 1.20 16.68
CA VAL A 146 14.42 1.65 16.32
C VAL A 146 13.90 0.82 15.16
N ALA A 147 14.69 0.64 14.10
CA ALA A 147 14.30 -0.15 12.94
C ALA A 147 13.88 -1.58 13.32
N LYS A 148 14.74 -2.33 14.01
CA LYS A 148 14.53 -3.77 14.24
C LYS A 148 13.73 -4.09 15.50
N ARG A 149 14.00 -3.39 16.61
CA ARG A 149 13.35 -3.68 17.89
C ARG A 149 11.95 -3.10 17.96
N ASP A 150 11.79 -1.83 17.57
CA ASP A 150 10.55 -1.09 17.78
C ASP A 150 9.61 -1.21 16.59
N TYR A 151 10.09 -0.95 15.37
CA TYR A 151 9.29 -1.03 14.13
C TYR A 151 9.26 -2.41 13.48
N LYS A 152 10.06 -3.38 13.99
CA LYS A 152 10.11 -4.77 13.50
C LYS A 152 10.35 -4.85 11.99
N THR A 153 11.22 -3.98 11.47
CA THR A 153 11.56 -4.02 10.04
C THR A 153 12.26 -5.35 9.68
N THR A 154 11.92 -5.87 8.52
CA THR A 154 12.52 -7.10 7.97
C THR A 154 13.74 -6.80 7.11
N GLY A 155 13.84 -5.56 6.61
CA GLY A 155 14.93 -5.08 5.77
C GLY A 155 14.83 -3.59 5.48
N VAL A 156 15.55 -3.13 4.45
CA VAL A 156 15.43 -1.77 3.91
C VAL A 156 15.26 -1.84 2.40
N PRO A 157 14.44 -0.95 1.78
CA PRO A 157 13.65 0.07 2.45
C PRO A 157 12.36 -0.50 3.05
N GLU A 158 11.95 0.05 4.18
CA GLU A 158 10.60 -0.13 4.72
C GLU A 158 10.04 1.24 5.14
N THR A 159 8.77 1.48 4.80
CA THR A 159 8.10 2.76 5.06
C THR A 159 6.85 2.54 5.88
N PHE A 160 6.62 3.43 6.84
CA PHE A 160 5.41 3.49 7.65
C PHE A 160 4.77 4.87 7.47
N VAL A 161 3.51 4.91 7.11
CA VAL A 161 2.71 6.14 7.09
C VAL A 161 1.91 6.20 8.37
N VAL A 162 2.03 7.31 9.09
CA VAL A 162 1.39 7.52 10.38
C VAL A 162 0.43 8.70 10.25
N ASP A 163 -0.78 8.57 10.73
CA ASP A 163 -1.76 9.64 10.72
C ASP A 163 -1.52 10.69 11.81
N LYS A 164 -2.34 11.75 11.84
CA LYS A 164 -2.25 12.84 12.82
C LYS A 164 -2.41 12.38 14.28
N ASN A 165 -3.07 11.24 14.51
CA ASN A 165 -3.26 10.65 15.83
C ASN A 165 -2.08 9.77 16.29
N GLY A 166 -1.10 9.57 15.40
CA GLY A 166 0.06 8.71 15.67
C GLY A 166 -0.21 7.23 15.39
N ILE A 167 -1.22 6.92 14.59
CA ILE A 167 -1.58 5.56 14.21
C ILE A 167 -0.92 5.22 12.88
N ILE A 168 -0.25 4.06 12.80
CA ILE A 168 0.27 3.53 11.54
C ILE A 168 -0.91 3.10 10.67
N VAL A 169 -1.14 3.81 9.58
CA VAL A 169 -2.23 3.56 8.63
C VAL A 169 -1.78 2.81 7.38
N HIS A 170 -0.47 2.77 7.13
CA HIS A 170 0.10 2.02 6.00
C HIS A 170 1.52 1.57 6.30
N LYS A 171 1.88 0.37 5.82
CA LYS A 171 3.25 -0.15 5.81
C LYS A 171 3.60 -0.63 4.41
N ALA A 172 4.73 -0.15 3.87
CA ALA A 172 5.29 -0.63 2.62
C ALA A 172 6.63 -1.34 2.85
N ILE A 173 6.79 -2.53 2.29
CA ILE A 173 8.03 -3.29 2.28
C ILE A 173 8.62 -3.25 0.88
N GLY A 174 9.88 -2.85 0.75
CA GLY A 174 10.55 -2.64 -0.52
C GLY A 174 10.25 -1.29 -1.19
N PRO A 175 10.92 -0.98 -2.31
CA PRO A 175 10.85 0.32 -2.95
C PRO A 175 9.48 0.59 -3.58
N ARG A 176 9.08 1.88 -3.58
CA ARG A 176 7.85 2.36 -4.21
C ARG A 176 8.13 3.63 -5.01
N ASP A 177 7.26 3.90 -5.99
CA ASP A 177 7.13 5.24 -6.56
C ASP A 177 6.16 6.07 -5.71
N TRP A 178 6.72 6.93 -4.86
CA TRP A 178 5.98 7.77 -3.94
C TRP A 178 5.41 9.04 -4.60
N ALA A 179 5.74 9.27 -5.87
CA ALA A 179 5.34 10.45 -6.62
C ALA A 179 4.28 10.18 -7.70
N ASN A 180 3.66 8.99 -7.72
CA ASN A 180 2.54 8.71 -8.59
C ASN A 180 1.26 9.43 -8.11
N ASP A 181 0.30 9.64 -9.01
CA ASP A 181 -0.92 10.42 -8.74
C ASP A 181 -1.77 9.82 -7.61
N GLU A 182 -1.88 8.49 -7.54
CA GLU A 182 -2.64 7.80 -6.51
C GLU A 182 -2.05 8.03 -5.11
N THR A 183 -0.73 7.92 -4.98
CA THR A 183 -0.01 8.19 -3.72
C THR A 183 -0.15 9.65 -3.31
N MET A 184 0.04 10.58 -4.26
CA MET A 184 -0.10 12.01 -3.98
C MET A 184 -1.52 12.36 -3.50
N GLU A 185 -2.55 11.80 -4.12
CA GLU A 185 -3.94 12.00 -3.71
C GLU A 185 -4.21 11.40 -2.32
N ALA A 186 -3.70 10.19 -2.04
CA ALA A 186 -3.85 9.55 -0.73
C ALA A 186 -3.24 10.39 0.40
N PHE A 187 -2.03 10.93 0.20
CA PHE A 187 -1.41 11.84 1.17
C PHE A 187 -2.18 13.15 1.32
N ALA A 188 -2.66 13.76 0.21
CA ALA A 188 -3.47 14.96 0.28
C ALA A 188 -4.73 14.75 1.12
N GLN A 189 -5.44 13.63 0.93
CA GLN A 189 -6.63 13.27 1.71
C GLN A 189 -6.28 13.02 3.18
N LEU A 190 -5.17 12.32 3.47
CA LEU A 190 -4.75 12.03 4.83
C LEU A 190 -4.40 13.31 5.61
N ILE A 191 -3.71 14.26 4.95
CA ILE A 191 -3.33 15.55 5.52
C ILE A 191 -4.55 16.44 5.80
N GLN A 192 -5.60 16.34 4.97
CA GLN A 192 -6.84 17.12 5.14
C GLN A 192 -7.75 16.59 6.26
N ARG A 193 -7.57 15.35 6.74
CA ARG A 193 -8.34 14.83 7.87
C ARG A 193 -8.04 15.64 9.12
N GLU A 194 -9.11 15.92 9.87
CA GLU A 194 -8.96 16.60 11.15
C GLU A 194 -8.26 15.70 12.17
N TYR A 195 -7.41 16.32 12.97
CA TYR A 195 -6.86 15.68 14.17
C TYR A 195 -7.99 15.50 15.17
N SER A 196 -8.28 14.27 15.57
CA SER A 196 -9.21 13.99 16.65
C SER A 196 -8.38 13.53 17.84
N ASP A 197 -8.52 14.22 18.98
CA ASP A 197 -8.03 13.72 20.25
C ASP A 197 -8.73 12.37 20.51
N VAL A 198 -8.03 11.29 20.19
CA VAL A 198 -8.48 9.95 20.59
C VAL A 198 -8.19 9.86 22.08
N PRO A 199 -9.19 9.57 22.91
CA PRO A 199 -9.01 9.46 24.37
C PRO A 199 -8.09 8.31 24.76
#